data_68cf188e00c321a0d63358142a22d4c4
#
_entry.id   68cf188e00c321a0d63358142a22d4c4
#
_cell.length_a   1.000
_cell.length_b   1.000
_cell.length_c   1.000
_cell.angle_alpha   90.00
_cell.angle_beta   90.00
_cell.angle_gamma   90.00
#
_symmetry.space_group_name_H-M   'P 1'
#
loop_
_entity.id
_entity.type
_entity.pdbx_description
1 polymer ?
#
loop_
_entity_poly.entity_id
_entity_poly.type
_entity_poly.pdbx_seq_one_letter_code
_entity_poly.pdbx_strand_id
1 'polypeptide(L)'
;MYAVLKSFGLKGLNGFPVEVEADISGGMPALSIVGLPDSAVRESGDRVHAALKNLGFKWPDRRITINLAPADVRKTGPVYDLPLLLAVLAASGQLEPPPKDTAFLGELALDGSLRPVSGVLPMALEAAASGVRALYVPAENAAEAAEACGSEMQVYPAATARQVVDALRGIQPISPTAPVPFDPADAWSHVPDFADVCGQPLARRAMVIAAAGGHNVLLVGAPGTGKSMLARRLPGILPPLTREEAVETTKIYSIAGQMPAGRGLVTTRPFRSPHHSASSAALAGGGAQFRPGECSLANCGVLFLDELPEFSRESLEVLRQPLEDGCITVSRAAGSATYPSRFQLVAAMNPCKCGYYGLSLIHISEPTRPY
;
A
#
# COMPACT_ATOMS: atom_id res chain seq x y z
N MET A 1 25.24 -1.85 -27.79
CA MET A 1 25.27 -0.64 -26.94
C MET A 1 24.57 -0.98 -25.65
N TYR A 2 25.19 -0.70 -24.51
CA TYR A 2 24.76 -1.22 -23.21
C TYR A 2 24.54 -0.08 -22.20
N ALA A 3 23.48 -0.18 -21.40
CA ALA A 3 23.20 0.76 -20.32
C ALA A 3 22.60 0.01 -19.12
N VAL A 4 22.90 0.46 -17.90
CA VAL A 4 22.36 -0.08 -16.65
C VAL A 4 21.77 1.05 -15.82
N LEU A 5 20.53 0.88 -15.38
CA LEU A 5 19.85 1.80 -14.48
C LEU A 5 19.35 1.07 -13.25
N LYS A 6 19.23 1.81 -12.13
CA LYS A 6 18.67 1.27 -10.89
C LYS A 6 17.16 1.49 -10.81
N SER A 7 16.48 0.49 -10.34
CA SER A 7 15.07 0.52 -9.94
C SER A 7 14.87 -0.33 -8.69
N PHE A 8 13.65 -0.41 -8.21
CA PHE A 8 13.30 -1.23 -7.04
C PHE A 8 11.98 -1.95 -7.29
N GLY A 9 11.86 -3.13 -6.67
CA GLY A 9 10.66 -3.95 -6.69
C GLY A 9 10.17 -4.24 -5.29
N LEU A 10 9.05 -4.97 -5.17
CA LEU A 10 8.43 -5.35 -3.90
C LEU A 10 8.48 -6.86 -3.69
N LYS A 11 8.83 -7.25 -2.46
CA LYS A 11 8.69 -8.61 -1.95
C LYS A 11 8.05 -8.56 -0.55
N GLY A 12 6.75 -8.85 -0.47
CA GLY A 12 5.99 -8.63 0.77
C GLY A 12 5.96 -7.15 1.14
N LEU A 13 6.42 -6.81 2.34
CA LEU A 13 6.53 -5.43 2.86
C LEU A 13 7.84 -4.72 2.55
N ASN A 14 8.79 -5.38 1.91
CA ASN A 14 10.13 -4.85 1.70
C ASN A 14 10.39 -4.55 0.23
N GLY A 15 11.11 -3.46 -0.01
CA GLY A 15 11.73 -3.21 -1.29
C GLY A 15 12.89 -4.17 -1.55
N PHE A 16 13.26 -4.36 -2.80
CA PHE A 16 14.51 -4.99 -3.19
C PHE A 16 15.08 -4.29 -4.43
N PRO A 17 16.41 -4.20 -4.57
CA PRO A 17 17.04 -3.54 -5.71
C PRO A 17 16.83 -4.33 -7.00
N VAL A 18 16.62 -3.62 -8.09
CA VAL A 18 16.51 -4.16 -9.46
C VAL A 18 17.43 -3.36 -10.37
N GLU A 19 18.32 -4.06 -11.07
CA GLU A 19 19.11 -3.47 -12.13
C GLU A 19 18.40 -3.70 -13.47
N VAL A 20 18.17 -2.61 -14.19
CA VAL A 20 17.56 -2.60 -15.51
C VAL A 20 18.67 -2.45 -16.54
N GLU A 21 19.06 -3.54 -17.14
CA GLU A 21 20.13 -3.62 -18.14
C GLU A 21 19.53 -3.64 -19.54
N ALA A 22 19.87 -2.70 -20.38
CA ALA A 22 19.45 -2.67 -21.78
C ALA A 22 20.65 -2.86 -22.72
N ASP A 23 20.54 -3.83 -23.63
CA ASP A 23 21.49 -4.03 -24.73
C ASP A 23 20.81 -3.88 -26.09
N ILE A 24 21.44 -3.09 -26.97
CA ILE A 24 21.03 -2.91 -28.35
C ILE A 24 22.08 -3.54 -29.26
N SER A 25 21.73 -4.68 -29.85
CA SER A 25 22.57 -5.48 -30.73
C SER A 25 22.07 -5.46 -32.20
N GLY A 26 22.92 -5.89 -33.13
CA GLY A 26 22.52 -6.06 -34.52
C GLY A 26 21.50 -7.20 -34.69
N GLY A 27 20.65 -7.10 -35.69
CA GLY A 27 19.63 -8.12 -35.98
C GLY A 27 18.28 -7.52 -36.37
N MET A 28 17.29 -8.39 -36.60
CA MET A 28 15.92 -7.93 -36.87
C MET A 28 15.34 -7.20 -35.66
N PRO A 29 14.58 -6.09 -35.85
CA PRO A 29 13.95 -5.35 -34.77
C PRO A 29 13.07 -6.29 -33.92
N ALA A 30 13.39 -6.37 -32.65
CA ALA A 30 12.66 -7.15 -31.66
C ALA A 30 12.94 -6.59 -30.26
N LEU A 31 11.96 -6.71 -29.35
CA LEU A 31 12.12 -6.43 -27.94
C LEU A 31 11.96 -7.71 -27.13
N SER A 32 12.89 -7.98 -26.24
CA SER A 32 12.84 -9.10 -25.31
C SER A 32 13.12 -8.60 -23.90
N ILE A 33 12.21 -8.91 -22.95
CA ILE A 33 12.38 -8.60 -21.52
C ILE A 33 12.56 -9.93 -20.79
N VAL A 34 13.70 -10.08 -20.09
CA VAL A 34 14.08 -11.27 -19.33
C VAL A 34 14.30 -10.92 -17.85
N GLY A 35 14.47 -11.91 -16.96
CA GLY A 35 14.63 -11.70 -15.51
C GLY A 35 13.35 -11.94 -14.71
N LEU A 36 12.57 -12.96 -15.09
CA LEU A 36 11.29 -13.36 -14.46
C LEU A 36 10.22 -12.24 -14.45
N PRO A 37 9.95 -11.56 -15.58
CA PRO A 37 8.89 -10.58 -15.65
C PRO A 37 7.50 -11.24 -15.52
N ASP A 38 6.56 -10.61 -14.83
CA ASP A 38 5.14 -10.98 -14.89
C ASP A 38 4.50 -10.48 -16.22
N SER A 39 3.17 -10.67 -16.37
CA SER A 39 2.45 -10.19 -17.56
C SER A 39 2.51 -8.66 -17.68
N ALA A 40 2.35 -7.94 -16.57
CA ALA A 40 2.34 -6.48 -16.58
C ALA A 40 3.70 -5.89 -17.00
N VAL A 41 4.81 -6.52 -16.56
CA VAL A 41 6.18 -6.14 -16.97
C VAL A 41 6.43 -6.49 -18.43
N ARG A 42 5.87 -7.59 -18.96
CA ARG A 42 6.00 -7.90 -20.39
C ARG A 42 5.28 -6.90 -21.28
N GLU A 43 4.09 -6.45 -20.86
CA GLU A 43 3.30 -5.41 -21.53
C GLU A 43 3.96 -4.01 -21.45
N SER A 44 4.92 -3.80 -20.53
CA SER A 44 5.72 -2.58 -20.46
C SER A 44 6.43 -2.26 -21.79
N GLY A 45 6.81 -3.29 -22.55
CA GLY A 45 7.44 -3.12 -23.86
C GLY A 45 6.59 -2.29 -24.82
N ASP A 46 5.29 -2.56 -24.89
CA ASP A 46 4.35 -1.84 -25.76
C ASP A 46 4.12 -0.41 -25.25
N ARG A 47 3.98 -0.24 -23.92
CA ARG A 47 3.83 1.11 -23.32
C ARG A 47 5.08 1.96 -23.54
N VAL A 48 6.26 1.41 -23.31
CA VAL A 48 7.55 2.10 -23.51
C VAL A 48 7.73 2.50 -24.97
N HIS A 49 7.43 1.59 -25.93
CA HIS A 49 7.51 1.89 -27.34
C HIS A 49 6.58 3.04 -27.75
N ALA A 50 5.31 2.99 -27.34
CA ALA A 50 4.34 4.04 -27.64
C ALA A 50 4.72 5.38 -27.00
N ALA A 51 5.08 5.37 -25.71
CA ALA A 51 5.48 6.58 -24.99
C ALA A 51 6.74 7.23 -25.60
N LEU A 52 7.75 6.44 -25.93
CA LEU A 52 8.98 6.92 -26.53
C LEU A 52 8.70 7.64 -27.85
N LYS A 53 7.85 7.05 -28.73
CA LYS A 53 7.43 7.65 -30.00
C LYS A 53 6.65 8.96 -29.77
N ASN A 54 5.70 8.98 -28.85
CA ASN A 54 4.86 10.15 -28.57
C ASN A 54 5.66 11.30 -27.92
N LEU A 55 6.72 10.96 -27.20
CA LEU A 55 7.68 11.94 -26.66
C LEU A 55 8.66 12.48 -27.72
N GLY A 56 8.60 12.02 -28.97
CA GLY A 56 9.46 12.46 -30.08
C GLY A 56 10.86 11.85 -30.10
N PHE A 57 11.09 10.77 -29.39
CA PHE A 57 12.33 9.99 -29.45
C PHE A 57 12.25 8.91 -30.52
N LYS A 58 13.41 8.45 -31.00
CA LYS A 58 13.49 7.39 -32.01
C LYS A 58 13.58 6.02 -31.36
N TRP A 59 12.67 5.12 -31.74
CA TRP A 59 12.82 3.71 -31.40
C TRP A 59 13.97 3.10 -32.20
N PRO A 60 14.90 2.36 -31.57
CA PRO A 60 15.99 1.72 -32.30
C PRO A 60 15.49 0.59 -33.25
N ASP A 61 15.80 0.68 -34.53
CA ASP A 61 15.50 -0.38 -35.53
C ASP A 61 16.51 -1.54 -35.42
N ARG A 62 16.67 -2.08 -34.22
CA ARG A 62 17.61 -3.15 -33.88
C ARG A 62 17.00 -4.08 -32.84
N ARG A 63 17.69 -5.16 -32.52
CA ARG A 63 17.27 -6.04 -31.42
C ARG A 63 17.59 -5.40 -30.09
N ILE A 64 16.58 -5.24 -29.25
CA ILE A 64 16.68 -4.71 -27.88
C ILE A 64 16.44 -5.88 -26.92
N THR A 65 17.39 -6.13 -26.03
CA THR A 65 17.22 -7.08 -24.93
C THR A 65 17.32 -6.32 -23.62
N ILE A 66 16.30 -6.45 -22.76
CA ILE A 66 16.29 -5.85 -21.42
C ILE A 66 16.32 -6.98 -20.41
N ASN A 67 17.29 -6.94 -19.50
CA ASN A 67 17.40 -7.86 -18.38
C ASN A 67 17.07 -7.13 -17.07
N LEU A 68 16.21 -7.75 -16.27
CA LEU A 68 15.85 -7.26 -14.92
C LEU A 68 16.53 -8.15 -13.88
N ALA A 69 17.69 -7.72 -13.39
CA ALA A 69 18.44 -8.46 -12.37
C ALA A 69 17.97 -8.09 -10.95
N PRO A 70 18.01 -9.02 -9.98
CA PRO A 70 18.46 -10.41 -10.05
C PRO A 70 17.39 -11.34 -10.66
N ALA A 71 17.80 -12.42 -11.31
CA ALA A 71 16.89 -13.35 -12.04
C ALA A 71 16.17 -14.36 -11.13
N ASP A 72 16.48 -14.42 -9.84
CA ASP A 72 15.87 -15.32 -8.84
C ASP A 72 14.59 -14.73 -8.20
N VAL A 73 14.35 -13.43 -8.35
CA VAL A 73 13.17 -12.74 -7.82
C VAL A 73 12.25 -12.31 -8.96
N ARG A 74 10.96 -12.66 -8.84
CA ARG A 74 9.95 -12.27 -9.82
C ARG A 74 9.68 -10.76 -9.74
N LYS A 75 9.69 -10.08 -10.90
CA LYS A 75 9.34 -8.67 -11.04
C LYS A 75 7.87 -8.56 -11.40
N THR A 76 7.15 -7.75 -10.62
CA THR A 76 5.70 -7.62 -10.72
C THR A 76 5.29 -6.16 -10.86
N GLY A 77 4.27 -5.92 -11.69
CA GLY A 77 3.66 -4.61 -11.85
C GLY A 77 4.41 -3.66 -12.79
N PRO A 78 3.78 -2.53 -13.14
CA PRO A 78 4.28 -1.62 -14.17
C PRO A 78 5.32 -0.60 -13.66
N VAL A 79 5.80 -0.73 -12.43
CA VAL A 79 6.75 0.21 -11.78
C VAL A 79 8.04 0.39 -12.56
N TYR A 80 8.38 -0.55 -13.44
CA TYR A 80 9.61 -0.56 -14.23
C TYR A 80 9.50 0.19 -15.55
N ASP A 81 8.32 0.71 -15.95
CA ASP A 81 8.14 1.34 -17.27
C ASP A 81 9.08 2.52 -17.47
N LEU A 82 9.18 3.43 -16.48
CA LEU A 82 10.08 4.57 -16.55
C LEU A 82 11.55 4.16 -16.67
N PRO A 83 12.12 3.30 -15.82
CA PRO A 83 13.51 2.87 -15.98
C PRO A 83 13.76 2.07 -17.26
N LEU A 84 12.79 1.32 -17.77
CA LEU A 84 12.88 0.64 -19.07
C LEU A 84 13.02 1.66 -20.21
N LEU A 85 12.18 2.70 -20.25
CA LEU A 85 12.26 3.77 -21.23
C LEU A 85 13.62 4.46 -21.21
N LEU A 86 14.08 4.86 -20.02
CA LEU A 86 15.35 5.54 -19.85
C LEU A 86 16.56 4.65 -20.22
N ALA A 87 16.49 3.35 -19.92
CA ALA A 87 17.53 2.39 -20.29
C ALA A 87 17.64 2.24 -21.81
N VAL A 88 16.51 2.21 -22.53
CA VAL A 88 16.51 2.20 -24.01
C VAL A 88 17.08 3.49 -24.58
N LEU A 89 16.74 4.65 -24.02
CA LEU A 89 17.29 5.95 -24.43
C LEU A 89 18.80 6.02 -24.21
N ALA A 90 19.27 5.57 -23.04
CA ALA A 90 20.69 5.54 -22.72
C ALA A 90 21.46 4.55 -23.63
N ALA A 91 20.95 3.34 -23.78
CA ALA A 91 21.57 2.34 -24.65
C ALA A 91 21.57 2.73 -26.13
N SER A 92 20.62 3.57 -26.60
CA SER A 92 20.59 4.09 -27.97
C SER A 92 21.43 5.35 -28.19
N GLY A 93 22.04 5.90 -27.13
CA GLY A 93 22.82 7.14 -27.18
C GLY A 93 21.97 8.41 -27.30
N GLN A 94 20.66 8.31 -27.09
CA GLN A 94 19.75 9.46 -27.08
C GLN A 94 19.72 10.18 -25.72
N LEU A 95 20.20 9.53 -24.67
CA LEU A 95 20.38 10.08 -23.33
C LEU A 95 21.75 9.67 -22.79
N GLU A 96 22.46 10.56 -22.14
CA GLU A 96 23.65 10.18 -21.38
C GLU A 96 23.25 9.30 -20.18
N PRO A 97 24.02 8.23 -19.89
CA PRO A 97 23.73 7.38 -18.74
C PRO A 97 23.61 8.18 -17.45
N PRO A 98 22.52 8.07 -16.68
CA PRO A 98 22.38 8.76 -15.41
C PRO A 98 23.46 8.33 -14.40
N PRO A 99 23.74 9.15 -13.37
CA PRO A 99 24.62 8.79 -12.28
C PRO A 99 24.23 7.46 -11.62
N LYS A 100 25.21 6.66 -11.17
CA LYS A 100 24.98 5.33 -10.59
C LYS A 100 24.19 5.33 -9.27
N ASP A 101 24.11 6.47 -8.59
CA ASP A 101 23.35 6.69 -7.37
C ASP A 101 21.95 7.26 -7.64
N THR A 102 21.48 7.17 -8.89
CA THR A 102 20.14 7.57 -9.31
C THR A 102 19.27 6.35 -9.58
N ALA A 103 18.02 6.39 -9.12
CA ALA A 103 17.03 5.35 -9.34
C ALA A 103 15.69 5.92 -9.83
N PHE A 104 14.90 5.06 -10.49
CA PHE A 104 13.67 5.45 -11.17
C PHE A 104 12.55 4.47 -10.89
N LEU A 105 11.35 4.99 -10.58
CA LEU A 105 10.12 4.23 -10.41
C LEU A 105 9.00 4.94 -11.18
N GLY A 106 8.11 4.18 -11.81
CA GLY A 106 6.91 4.78 -12.41
C GLY A 106 6.32 3.96 -13.53
N GLU A 107 4.99 3.98 -13.61
CA GLU A 107 4.22 3.45 -14.73
C GLU A 107 4.08 4.51 -15.82
N LEU A 108 4.16 4.12 -17.08
CA LEU A 108 3.96 4.99 -18.24
C LEU A 108 2.57 4.83 -18.82
N ALA A 109 1.90 5.95 -19.05
CA ALA A 109 0.83 6.02 -20.02
C ALA A 109 1.41 6.13 -21.45
N LEU A 110 0.60 5.83 -22.46
CA LEU A 110 1.04 5.82 -23.86
C LEU A 110 1.50 7.18 -24.39
N ASP A 111 1.02 8.27 -23.78
CA ASP A 111 1.43 9.66 -24.07
C ASP A 111 2.74 10.07 -23.39
N GLY A 112 3.30 9.20 -22.54
CA GLY A 112 4.52 9.46 -21.77
C GLY A 112 4.27 10.14 -20.41
N SER A 113 3.02 10.32 -19.99
CA SER A 113 2.72 10.74 -18.61
C SER A 113 3.01 9.60 -17.63
N LEU A 114 3.40 9.98 -16.41
CA LEU A 114 3.68 9.05 -15.31
C LEU A 114 2.45 8.87 -14.45
N ARG A 115 2.06 7.61 -14.24
CA ARG A 115 0.98 7.21 -13.34
C ARG A 115 1.53 6.76 -11.99
N PRO A 116 0.77 6.98 -10.90
CA PRO A 116 1.16 6.52 -9.59
C PRO A 116 1.27 4.99 -9.55
N VAL A 117 2.22 4.51 -8.76
CA VAL A 117 2.45 3.08 -8.53
C VAL A 117 2.29 2.74 -7.06
N SER A 118 1.92 1.49 -6.76
CA SER A 118 1.77 1.02 -5.39
C SER A 118 3.11 0.61 -4.78
N GLY A 119 3.27 0.80 -3.48
CA GLY A 119 4.42 0.33 -2.72
C GLY A 119 5.67 1.20 -2.89
N VAL A 120 5.50 2.49 -3.15
CA VAL A 120 6.65 3.38 -3.35
C VAL A 120 7.42 3.61 -2.05
N LEU A 121 6.75 3.75 -0.90
CA LEU A 121 7.46 3.94 0.37
C LEU A 121 8.44 2.80 0.71
N PRO A 122 8.06 1.51 0.72
CA PRO A 122 9.04 0.45 0.96
C PRO A 122 10.16 0.37 -0.08
N MET A 123 9.89 0.68 -1.35
CA MET A 123 10.92 0.77 -2.39
C MET A 123 11.88 1.95 -2.17
N ALA A 124 11.36 3.10 -1.75
CA ALA A 124 12.16 4.28 -1.44
C ALA A 124 13.04 4.08 -0.18
N LEU A 125 12.51 3.40 0.85
CA LEU A 125 13.29 3.02 2.04
C LEU A 125 14.47 2.11 1.67
N GLU A 126 14.24 1.13 0.78
CA GLU A 126 15.31 0.26 0.29
C GLU A 126 16.31 1.03 -0.59
N ALA A 127 15.82 1.98 -1.40
CA ALA A 127 16.67 2.84 -2.21
C ALA A 127 17.64 3.66 -1.33
N ALA A 128 17.12 4.28 -0.28
CA ALA A 128 17.93 5.02 0.69
C ALA A 128 18.96 4.11 1.39
N ALA A 129 18.55 2.93 1.83
CA ALA A 129 19.43 1.94 2.44
C ALA A 129 20.53 1.43 1.48
N SER A 130 20.24 1.40 0.17
CA SER A 130 21.17 0.99 -0.89
C SER A 130 22.09 2.13 -1.39
N GLY A 131 22.08 3.31 -0.74
CA GLY A 131 22.93 4.45 -1.08
C GLY A 131 22.51 5.22 -2.33
N VAL A 132 21.22 5.16 -2.70
CA VAL A 132 20.66 6.02 -3.76
C VAL A 132 20.59 7.45 -3.23
N ARG A 133 21.04 8.41 -4.03
CA ARG A 133 20.99 9.85 -3.70
C ARG A 133 19.89 10.59 -4.44
N ALA A 134 19.49 10.10 -5.60
CA ALA A 134 18.43 10.70 -6.41
C ALA A 134 17.39 9.64 -6.79
N LEU A 135 16.14 9.82 -6.37
CA LEU A 135 15.03 8.92 -6.69
C LEU A 135 13.96 9.70 -7.46
N TYR A 136 13.72 9.33 -8.72
CA TYR A 136 12.65 9.88 -9.55
C TYR A 136 11.40 9.02 -9.44
N VAL A 137 10.26 9.65 -9.11
CA VAL A 137 8.98 8.97 -8.91
C VAL A 137 7.85 9.76 -9.56
N PRO A 138 6.68 9.13 -9.83
CA PRO A 138 5.49 9.88 -10.21
C PRO A 138 5.15 10.95 -9.18
N ALA A 139 4.68 12.11 -9.64
CA ALA A 139 4.41 13.26 -8.76
C ALA A 139 3.45 12.93 -7.61
N GLU A 140 2.47 12.06 -7.85
CA GLU A 140 1.50 11.64 -6.83
C GLU A 140 2.11 10.77 -5.73
N ASN A 141 3.22 10.06 -6.01
CA ASN A 141 3.94 9.24 -5.05
C ASN A 141 5.05 10.00 -4.29
N ALA A 142 5.35 11.23 -4.68
CA ALA A 142 6.53 11.94 -4.17
C ALA A 142 6.46 12.20 -2.66
N ALA A 143 5.27 12.52 -2.13
CA ALA A 143 5.08 12.77 -0.71
C ALA A 143 5.41 11.54 0.14
N GLU A 144 4.91 10.35 -0.24
CA GLU A 144 5.21 9.11 0.49
C GLU A 144 6.67 8.68 0.33
N ALA A 145 7.25 8.87 -0.88
CA ALA A 145 8.65 8.56 -1.13
C ALA A 145 9.59 9.45 -0.31
N ALA A 146 9.24 10.73 -0.14
CA ALA A 146 10.04 11.69 0.62
C ALA A 146 10.18 11.30 2.09
N GLU A 147 9.24 10.54 2.66
CA GLU A 147 9.33 10.04 4.04
C GLU A 147 10.47 9.02 4.24
N ALA A 148 10.95 8.41 3.16
CA ALA A 148 12.13 7.54 3.18
C ALA A 148 13.45 8.34 3.14
N CYS A 149 13.38 9.66 2.87
CA CYS A 149 14.56 10.49 2.77
C CYS A 149 15.25 10.62 4.14
N GLY A 150 16.47 10.09 4.21
CA GLY A 150 17.45 10.55 5.19
C GLY A 150 18.07 11.87 4.73
N SER A 151 19.17 12.25 5.35
CA SER A 151 19.92 13.46 4.96
C SER A 151 20.55 13.40 3.56
N GLU A 152 20.68 12.24 2.94
CA GLU A 152 21.47 12.01 1.73
C GLU A 152 20.63 11.76 0.46
N MET A 153 19.41 11.24 0.54
CA MET A 153 18.56 10.96 -0.61
C MET A 153 17.59 12.10 -0.90
N GLN A 154 17.43 12.46 -2.17
CA GLN A 154 16.44 13.44 -2.64
C GLN A 154 15.43 12.74 -3.56
N VAL A 155 14.14 13.08 -3.40
CA VAL A 155 13.04 12.56 -4.21
C VAL A 155 12.59 13.62 -5.20
N TYR A 156 12.61 13.27 -6.48
CA TYR A 156 12.24 14.15 -7.59
C TYR A 156 10.88 13.75 -8.17
N PRO A 157 9.84 14.61 -8.01
CA PRO A 157 8.52 14.36 -8.55
C PRO A 157 8.48 14.61 -10.04
N ALA A 158 7.95 13.70 -10.83
CA ALA A 158 7.77 13.91 -12.26
C ALA A 158 6.35 13.55 -12.70
N ALA A 159 5.73 14.39 -13.51
CA ALA A 159 4.43 14.11 -14.12
C ALA A 159 4.57 13.41 -15.48
N THR A 160 5.71 13.53 -16.14
CA THR A 160 5.97 12.93 -17.45
C THR A 160 7.41 12.42 -17.55
N ALA A 161 7.63 11.38 -18.36
CA ALA A 161 8.98 10.90 -18.67
C ALA A 161 9.84 11.97 -19.37
N ARG A 162 9.21 12.90 -20.10
CA ARG A 162 9.91 14.04 -20.72
C ARG A 162 10.57 14.92 -19.68
N GLN A 163 9.87 15.25 -18.59
CA GLN A 163 10.45 16.05 -17.51
C GLN A 163 11.68 15.37 -16.91
N VAL A 164 11.63 14.04 -16.72
CA VAL A 164 12.78 13.28 -16.22
C VAL A 164 13.97 13.38 -17.19
N VAL A 165 13.74 13.18 -18.49
CA VAL A 165 14.80 13.29 -19.51
C VAL A 165 15.39 14.70 -19.56
N ASP A 166 14.55 15.73 -19.53
CA ASP A 166 15.00 17.12 -19.58
C ASP A 166 15.77 17.51 -18.30
N ALA A 167 15.39 16.96 -17.13
CA ALA A 167 16.13 17.14 -15.88
C ALA A 167 17.51 16.45 -15.94
N LEU A 168 17.57 15.21 -16.43
CA LEU A 168 18.82 14.46 -16.59
C LEU A 168 19.77 15.12 -17.60
N ARG A 169 19.23 15.79 -18.61
CA ARG A 169 20.02 16.61 -19.57
C ARG A 169 20.42 17.97 -19.04
N GLY A 170 19.98 18.37 -17.86
CA GLY A 170 20.23 19.71 -17.32
C GLY A 170 19.45 20.82 -18.00
N ILE A 171 18.44 20.51 -18.84
CA ILE A 171 17.62 21.50 -19.56
C ILE A 171 16.62 22.15 -18.61
N GLN A 172 15.91 21.34 -17.81
CA GLN A 172 14.92 21.81 -16.84
C GLN A 172 15.05 21.04 -15.54
N PRO A 173 15.62 21.63 -14.49
CA PRO A 173 15.76 20.96 -13.20
C PRO A 173 14.39 20.76 -12.53
N ILE A 174 14.24 19.64 -11.82
CA ILE A 174 13.09 19.36 -10.98
C ILE A 174 13.48 19.65 -9.53
N SER A 175 12.65 20.41 -8.81
CA SER A 175 12.87 20.63 -7.38
C SER A 175 12.52 19.37 -6.58
N PRO A 176 13.38 18.94 -5.65
CA PRO A 176 13.08 17.77 -4.83
C PRO A 176 11.92 18.03 -3.87
N THR A 177 11.16 16.98 -3.56
CA THR A 177 10.12 17.01 -2.54
C THR A 177 10.73 16.82 -1.16
N ALA A 178 10.45 17.75 -0.25
CA ALA A 178 10.85 17.61 1.14
C ALA A 178 9.87 16.67 1.89
N PRO A 179 10.36 15.89 2.89
CA PRO A 179 9.48 15.12 3.76
C PRO A 179 8.56 16.06 4.55
N VAL A 180 7.34 15.61 4.81
CA VAL A 180 6.39 16.35 5.64
C VAL A 180 6.74 16.11 7.11
N PRO A 181 6.88 17.15 7.95
CA PRO A 181 7.13 16.95 9.37
C PRO A 181 6.06 16.07 10.00
N PHE A 182 6.49 15.01 10.69
CA PHE A 182 5.57 14.14 11.41
C PHE A 182 5.10 14.85 12.70
N ASP A 183 3.81 15.24 12.72
CA ASP A 183 3.17 15.81 13.89
C ASP A 183 2.15 14.80 14.47
N PRO A 184 2.38 14.25 15.68
CA PRO A 184 1.40 13.41 16.36
C PRO A 184 0.04 14.08 16.57
N ALA A 185 -0.02 15.42 16.63
CA ALA A 185 -1.27 16.15 16.81
C ALA A 185 -2.22 16.02 15.61
N ASP A 186 -1.71 15.74 14.42
CA ASP A 186 -2.51 15.47 13.22
C ASP A 186 -3.36 14.20 13.33
N ALA A 187 -3.04 13.33 14.30
CA ALA A 187 -3.73 12.05 14.51
C ALA A 187 -5.25 12.22 14.72
N TRP A 188 -5.68 13.34 15.28
CA TRP A 188 -7.08 13.58 15.64
C TRP A 188 -7.84 14.52 14.70
N SER A 189 -7.16 15.16 13.74
CA SER A 189 -7.73 16.21 12.89
C SER A 189 -8.97 15.78 12.08
N HIS A 190 -9.13 14.48 11.82
CA HIS A 190 -10.23 13.92 11.01
C HIS A 190 -11.00 12.80 11.71
N VAL A 191 -10.79 12.60 13.01
CA VAL A 191 -11.45 11.55 13.79
C VAL A 191 -12.61 12.16 14.56
N PRO A 192 -13.82 11.54 14.53
CA PRO A 192 -14.94 12.01 15.32
C PRO A 192 -14.61 11.98 16.82
N ASP A 193 -14.93 13.06 17.53
CA ASP A 193 -14.64 13.17 18.96
C ASP A 193 -15.52 12.22 19.79
N PHE A 194 -14.90 11.56 20.74
CA PHE A 194 -15.60 10.71 21.70
C PHE A 194 -16.51 11.51 22.64
N ALA A 195 -16.24 12.80 22.82
CA ALA A 195 -17.10 13.72 23.60
C ALA A 195 -18.51 13.88 23.01
N ASP A 196 -18.67 13.67 21.69
CA ASP A 196 -19.99 13.72 21.01
C ASP A 196 -20.93 12.61 21.46
N VAL A 197 -20.44 11.59 22.16
CA VAL A 197 -21.28 10.47 22.63
C VAL A 197 -22.09 10.91 23.82
N CYS A 198 -23.37 11.18 23.60
CA CYS A 198 -24.30 11.50 24.66
C CYS A 198 -24.88 10.23 25.30
N GLY A 199 -25.01 10.22 26.63
CA GLY A 199 -25.53 9.07 27.38
C GLY A 199 -24.54 7.89 27.45
N GLN A 200 -25.06 6.69 27.67
CA GLN A 200 -24.28 5.43 27.72
C GLN A 200 -23.05 5.44 28.64
N PRO A 201 -23.14 5.91 29.91
CA PRO A 201 -21.97 6.15 30.75
C PRO A 201 -21.14 4.88 31.00
N LEU A 202 -21.80 3.72 31.12
CA LEU A 202 -21.11 2.45 31.30
C LEU A 202 -20.32 2.04 30.04
N ALA A 203 -20.93 2.13 28.85
CA ALA A 203 -20.27 1.81 27.62
C ALA A 203 -19.11 2.78 27.31
N ARG A 204 -19.30 4.09 27.55
CA ARG A 204 -18.23 5.09 27.44
C ARG A 204 -17.04 4.76 28.32
N ARG A 205 -17.29 4.45 29.60
CA ARG A 205 -16.22 4.06 30.55
C ARG A 205 -15.51 2.78 30.10
N ALA A 206 -16.26 1.77 29.65
CA ALA A 206 -15.68 0.52 29.14
C ALA A 206 -14.78 0.77 27.93
N MET A 207 -15.19 1.63 26.99
CA MET A 207 -14.38 1.98 25.82
C MET A 207 -13.10 2.72 26.20
N VAL A 208 -13.13 3.63 27.18
CA VAL A 208 -11.92 4.31 27.68
C VAL A 208 -10.95 3.31 28.32
N ILE A 209 -11.46 2.38 29.15
CA ILE A 209 -10.61 1.34 29.75
C ILE A 209 -10.02 0.45 28.66
N ALA A 210 -10.82 0.06 27.66
CA ALA A 210 -10.37 -0.76 26.56
C ALA A 210 -9.31 -0.05 25.71
N ALA A 211 -9.48 1.25 25.46
CA ALA A 211 -8.50 2.07 24.74
C ALA A 211 -7.17 2.15 25.51
N ALA A 212 -7.23 2.39 26.83
CA ALA A 212 -6.05 2.50 27.67
C ALA A 212 -5.27 1.18 27.82
N GLY A 213 -5.99 0.05 27.83
CA GLY A 213 -5.40 -1.28 28.00
C GLY A 213 -5.19 -2.07 26.70
N GLY A 214 -5.58 -1.53 25.55
CA GLY A 214 -5.52 -2.27 24.27
C GLY A 214 -6.45 -3.48 24.24
N HIS A 215 -7.55 -3.49 25.02
CA HIS A 215 -8.44 -4.65 25.13
C HIS A 215 -9.43 -4.74 23.98
N ASN A 216 -9.66 -5.94 23.50
CA ASN A 216 -10.73 -6.23 22.55
C ASN A 216 -12.10 -6.07 23.23
N VAL A 217 -13.10 -5.58 22.47
CA VAL A 217 -14.43 -5.23 23.00
C VAL A 217 -15.53 -5.90 22.21
N LEU A 218 -16.51 -6.47 22.93
CA LEU A 218 -17.76 -6.91 22.33
C LEU A 218 -18.91 -6.01 22.85
N LEU A 219 -19.57 -5.30 21.92
CA LEU A 219 -20.73 -4.46 22.18
C LEU A 219 -22.00 -5.26 21.89
N VAL A 220 -22.79 -5.52 22.92
CA VAL A 220 -24.08 -6.24 22.82
C VAL A 220 -25.21 -5.28 23.15
N GLY A 221 -26.20 -5.15 22.27
CA GLY A 221 -27.33 -4.25 22.52
C GLY A 221 -28.32 -4.22 21.36
N ALA A 222 -29.50 -3.69 21.59
CA ALA A 222 -30.56 -3.57 20.57
C ALA A 222 -30.10 -2.70 19.37
N PRO A 223 -30.73 -2.81 18.20
CA PRO A 223 -30.52 -1.89 17.10
C PRO A 223 -30.73 -0.45 17.55
N GLY A 224 -29.93 0.49 17.00
CA GLY A 224 -30.04 1.92 17.31
C GLY A 224 -29.44 2.36 18.66
N THR A 225 -28.83 1.46 19.46
CA THR A 225 -28.22 1.82 20.75
C THR A 225 -26.86 2.53 20.64
N GLY A 226 -26.37 2.83 19.44
CA GLY A 226 -25.13 3.59 19.23
C GLY A 226 -23.84 2.76 19.22
N LYS A 227 -23.90 1.43 19.10
CA LYS A 227 -22.71 0.54 19.07
C LYS A 227 -21.69 0.96 18.02
N SER A 228 -22.12 1.12 16.78
CA SER A 228 -21.25 1.50 15.65
C SER A 228 -20.73 2.95 15.80
N MET A 229 -21.51 3.84 16.44
CA MET A 229 -21.10 5.21 16.75
C MET A 229 -19.96 5.23 17.78
N LEU A 230 -20.05 4.42 18.84
CA LEU A 230 -18.99 4.24 19.84
C LEU A 230 -17.71 3.68 19.21
N ALA A 231 -17.84 2.62 18.40
CA ALA A 231 -16.70 2.00 17.75
C ALA A 231 -15.93 2.97 16.83
N ARG A 232 -16.64 3.77 16.03
CA ARG A 232 -16.03 4.74 15.09
C ARG A 232 -15.25 5.85 15.78
N ARG A 233 -15.55 6.14 17.06
CA ARG A 233 -14.87 7.17 17.86
C ARG A 233 -13.71 6.63 18.69
N LEU A 234 -13.53 5.31 18.73
CA LEU A 234 -12.43 4.70 19.47
C LEU A 234 -11.03 5.22 19.04
N PRO A 235 -10.72 5.37 17.74
CA PRO A 235 -9.43 5.94 17.34
C PRO A 235 -9.13 7.32 17.94
N GLY A 236 -10.16 8.13 18.24
CA GLY A 236 -10.01 9.46 18.84
C GLY A 236 -9.58 9.48 20.31
N ILE A 237 -9.66 8.35 21.01
CA ILE A 237 -9.20 8.21 22.41
C ILE A 237 -8.00 7.26 22.53
N LEU A 238 -7.51 6.70 21.43
CA LEU A 238 -6.25 5.97 21.42
C LEU A 238 -5.07 6.95 21.41
N PRO A 239 -3.90 6.57 21.98
CA PRO A 239 -2.69 7.35 21.84
C PRO A 239 -2.35 7.58 20.35
N PRO A 240 -1.72 8.70 19.98
CA PRO A 240 -1.29 8.91 18.60
C PRO A 240 -0.32 7.81 18.15
N LEU A 241 -0.19 7.60 16.84
CA LEU A 241 0.84 6.69 16.30
C LEU A 241 2.23 7.23 16.65
N THR A 242 3.15 6.34 16.97
CA THR A 242 4.58 6.69 16.91
C THR A 242 5.03 6.81 15.45
N ARG A 243 6.19 7.40 15.20
CA ARG A 243 6.71 7.51 13.84
C ARG A 243 6.93 6.13 13.22
N GLU A 244 7.43 5.17 14.00
CA GLU A 244 7.65 3.79 13.57
C GLU A 244 6.32 3.10 13.20
N GLU A 245 5.29 3.25 14.04
CA GLU A 245 3.95 2.72 13.76
C GLU A 245 3.35 3.37 12.50
N ALA A 246 3.53 4.68 12.33
CA ALA A 246 3.07 5.41 11.15
C ALA A 246 3.76 4.92 9.87
N VAL A 247 5.08 4.72 9.88
CA VAL A 247 5.83 4.17 8.74
C VAL A 247 5.38 2.74 8.43
N GLU A 248 5.23 1.87 9.44
CA GLU A 248 4.77 0.49 9.24
C GLU A 248 3.36 0.45 8.63
N THR A 249 2.44 1.26 9.17
CA THR A 249 1.07 1.38 8.66
C THR A 249 1.07 1.94 7.23
N THR A 250 1.87 2.97 6.97
CA THR A 250 1.99 3.56 5.63
C THR A 250 2.52 2.57 4.60
N LYS A 251 3.50 1.73 4.94
CA LYS A 251 3.97 0.65 4.05
C LYS A 251 2.82 -0.26 3.61
N ILE A 252 1.94 -0.64 4.54
CA ILE A 252 0.79 -1.50 4.23
C ILE A 252 -0.17 -0.78 3.28
N TYR A 253 -0.51 0.49 3.56
CA TYR A 253 -1.39 1.30 2.71
C TYR A 253 -0.79 1.57 1.33
N SER A 254 0.51 1.82 1.26
CA SER A 254 1.26 2.01 0.01
C SER A 254 1.18 0.76 -0.88
N ILE A 255 1.46 -0.43 -0.33
CA ILE A 255 1.37 -1.71 -1.05
C ILE A 255 -0.07 -2.03 -1.47
N ALA A 256 -1.05 -1.70 -0.64
CA ALA A 256 -2.46 -1.86 -0.97
C ALA A 256 -2.94 -0.90 -2.07
N GLY A 257 -2.15 0.13 -2.41
CA GLY A 257 -2.56 1.20 -3.32
C GLY A 257 -3.68 2.08 -2.73
N GLN A 258 -3.71 2.23 -1.40
CA GLN A 258 -4.73 2.98 -0.67
C GLN A 258 -4.16 4.22 0.04
N MET A 259 -3.00 4.71 -0.39
CA MET A 259 -2.45 5.96 0.14
C MET A 259 -3.32 7.14 -0.28
N PRO A 260 -3.68 8.03 0.67
CA PRO A 260 -4.33 9.29 0.33
C PRO A 260 -3.40 10.16 -0.52
N ALA A 261 -3.93 10.75 -1.59
CA ALA A 261 -3.14 11.62 -2.47
C ALA A 261 -2.50 12.77 -1.69
N GLY A 262 -1.21 13.02 -1.94
CA GLY A 262 -0.45 14.13 -1.38
C GLY A 262 -0.07 13.99 0.10
N ARG A 263 -0.34 12.85 0.74
CA ARG A 263 0.12 12.57 2.11
C ARG A 263 1.40 11.74 2.11
N GLY A 264 2.31 12.09 3.03
CA GLY A 264 3.56 11.35 3.26
C GLY A 264 3.32 10.10 4.10
N LEU A 265 2.83 10.27 5.33
CA LEU A 265 2.54 9.19 6.26
C LEU A 265 1.06 9.11 6.64
N VAL A 266 0.62 7.93 7.01
CA VAL A 266 -0.65 7.71 7.72
C VAL A 266 -0.42 8.08 9.18
N THR A 267 -0.94 9.22 9.60
CA THR A 267 -0.78 9.76 10.97
C THR A 267 -1.93 9.37 11.89
N THR A 268 -3.10 9.08 11.33
CA THR A 268 -4.31 8.69 12.08
C THR A 268 -4.38 7.18 12.21
N ARG A 269 -4.73 6.68 13.41
CA ARG A 269 -4.96 5.25 13.63
C ARG A 269 -6.06 4.74 12.71
N PRO A 270 -5.81 3.71 11.90
CA PRO A 270 -6.79 3.17 10.97
C PRO A 270 -8.06 2.69 11.68
N PHE A 271 -9.22 2.93 11.06
CA PHE A 271 -10.48 2.32 11.42
C PHE A 271 -11.01 1.53 10.23
N ARG A 272 -10.99 0.21 10.33
CA ARG A 272 -11.48 -0.68 9.26
C ARG A 272 -12.76 -1.35 9.70
N SER A 273 -13.77 -1.32 8.84
CA SER A 273 -15.08 -1.88 9.11
C SER A 273 -15.56 -2.68 7.89
N PRO A 274 -15.03 -3.89 7.68
CA PRO A 274 -15.48 -4.74 6.59
C PRO A 274 -16.94 -5.14 6.79
N HIS A 275 -17.67 -5.27 5.68
CA HIS A 275 -19.03 -5.77 5.70
C HIS A 275 -19.04 -7.26 6.10
N HIS A 276 -20.09 -7.74 6.75
CA HIS A 276 -20.19 -9.14 7.21
C HIS A 276 -20.10 -10.18 6.08
N SER A 277 -20.40 -9.78 4.83
CA SER A 277 -20.22 -10.63 3.63
C SER A 277 -18.77 -10.70 3.13
N ALA A 278 -17.81 -10.05 3.81
CA ALA A 278 -16.41 -10.11 3.42
C ALA A 278 -15.87 -11.54 3.50
N SER A 279 -15.18 -11.97 2.44
CA SER A 279 -14.56 -13.29 2.39
C SER A 279 -13.35 -13.38 3.32
N SER A 280 -12.95 -14.61 3.67
CA SER A 280 -11.71 -14.86 4.40
C SER A 280 -10.48 -14.24 3.71
N ALA A 281 -10.45 -14.26 2.38
CA ALA A 281 -9.38 -13.62 1.60
C ALA A 281 -9.42 -12.08 1.66
N ALA A 282 -10.60 -11.46 1.81
CA ALA A 282 -10.69 -10.01 2.00
C ALA A 282 -10.16 -9.61 3.39
N LEU A 283 -10.40 -10.41 4.41
CA LEU A 283 -9.90 -10.17 5.77
C LEU A 283 -8.40 -10.44 5.88
N ALA A 284 -7.94 -11.61 5.42
CA ALA A 284 -6.53 -12.01 5.51
C ALA A 284 -5.63 -11.29 4.51
N GLY A 285 -6.15 -11.00 3.36
CA GLY A 285 -5.36 -10.62 2.20
C GLY A 285 -5.12 -11.80 1.25
N GLY A 286 -4.49 -11.52 0.11
CA GLY A 286 -4.20 -12.56 -0.88
C GLY A 286 -4.18 -12.08 -2.31
N GLY A 287 -4.66 -12.93 -3.20
CA GLY A 287 -4.58 -12.71 -4.65
C GLY A 287 -3.21 -13.05 -5.22
N ALA A 288 -3.05 -12.83 -6.53
CA ALA A 288 -1.80 -13.12 -7.24
C ALA A 288 -0.62 -12.22 -6.80
N GLN A 289 -0.92 -11.06 -6.25
CA GLN A 289 0.05 -10.05 -5.81
C GLN A 289 0.26 -10.03 -4.28
N PHE A 290 -0.27 -11.01 -3.55
CA PHE A 290 -0.17 -11.05 -2.07
C PHE A 290 -0.61 -9.75 -1.38
N ARG A 291 -1.69 -9.11 -1.83
CA ARG A 291 -2.13 -7.83 -1.26
C ARG A 291 -2.56 -8.00 0.20
N PRO A 292 -2.27 -7.02 1.07
CA PRO A 292 -2.74 -7.03 2.45
C PRO A 292 -4.28 -6.96 2.50
N GLY A 293 -4.88 -7.65 3.48
CA GLY A 293 -6.31 -7.63 3.76
C GLY A 293 -6.69 -6.63 4.83
N GLU A 294 -7.98 -6.63 5.21
CA GLU A 294 -8.54 -5.71 6.21
C GLU A 294 -7.85 -5.82 7.58
N CYS A 295 -7.41 -7.03 7.99
CA CYS A 295 -6.65 -7.21 9.23
C CYS A 295 -5.35 -6.42 9.22
N SER A 296 -4.61 -6.45 8.09
CA SER A 296 -3.36 -5.72 7.95
C SER A 296 -3.61 -4.22 7.76
N LEU A 297 -4.65 -3.84 7.04
CA LEU A 297 -5.06 -2.43 6.88
C LEU A 297 -5.51 -1.81 8.21
N ALA A 298 -5.94 -2.62 9.19
CA ALA A 298 -6.27 -2.18 10.54
C ALA A 298 -5.03 -2.09 11.46
N ASN A 299 -3.83 -2.41 10.98
CA ASN A 299 -2.61 -2.42 11.80
C ASN A 299 -2.43 -1.12 12.60
N CYS A 300 -2.08 -1.24 13.88
CA CYS A 300 -1.95 -0.15 14.84
C CYS A 300 -3.25 0.68 15.04
N GLY A 301 -4.40 0.15 14.62
CA GLY A 301 -5.69 0.82 14.67
C GLY A 301 -6.80 -0.07 15.20
N VAL A 302 -7.99 0.05 14.63
CA VAL A 302 -9.21 -0.63 15.06
C VAL A 302 -9.80 -1.44 13.91
N LEU A 303 -10.03 -2.73 14.14
CA LEU A 303 -10.86 -3.57 13.28
C LEU A 303 -12.26 -3.68 13.91
N PHE A 304 -13.26 -3.13 13.23
CA PHE A 304 -14.64 -3.15 13.70
C PHE A 304 -15.46 -4.16 12.89
N LEU A 305 -16.02 -5.15 13.58
CA LEU A 305 -16.93 -6.15 12.99
C LEU A 305 -18.35 -5.89 13.50
N ASP A 306 -19.16 -5.23 12.67
CA ASP A 306 -20.57 -5.06 12.95
C ASP A 306 -21.35 -6.33 12.58
N GLU A 307 -22.44 -6.61 13.28
CA GLU A 307 -23.25 -7.81 13.06
C GLU A 307 -22.42 -9.10 13.11
N LEU A 308 -21.55 -9.23 14.11
CA LEU A 308 -20.61 -10.36 14.27
C LEU A 308 -21.19 -11.75 13.95
N PRO A 309 -22.43 -12.10 14.36
CA PRO A 309 -23.03 -13.43 14.07
C PRO A 309 -23.33 -13.68 12.59
N GLU A 310 -23.35 -12.64 11.75
CA GLU A 310 -23.63 -12.77 10.31
C GLU A 310 -22.35 -13.06 9.49
N PHE A 311 -21.16 -12.95 10.10
CA PHE A 311 -19.92 -13.35 9.44
C PHE A 311 -19.85 -14.88 9.30
N SER A 312 -19.30 -15.34 8.19
CA SER A 312 -19.05 -16.77 7.99
C SER A 312 -18.01 -17.29 9.00
N ARG A 313 -18.15 -18.56 9.39
CA ARG A 313 -17.19 -19.20 10.30
C ARG A 313 -15.77 -19.15 9.77
N GLU A 314 -15.58 -19.32 8.45
CA GLU A 314 -14.27 -19.26 7.80
C GLU A 314 -13.65 -17.85 7.91
N SER A 315 -14.46 -16.80 7.77
CA SER A 315 -14.02 -15.42 7.93
C SER A 315 -13.59 -15.11 9.37
N LEU A 316 -14.30 -15.62 10.36
CA LEU A 316 -13.95 -15.43 11.77
C LEU A 316 -12.70 -16.24 12.18
N GLU A 317 -12.51 -17.46 11.64
CA GLU A 317 -11.34 -18.28 11.94
C GLU A 317 -10.03 -17.62 11.50
N VAL A 318 -10.05 -16.85 10.40
CA VAL A 318 -8.88 -16.09 9.93
C VAL A 318 -8.38 -15.05 10.94
N LEU A 319 -9.25 -14.53 11.81
CA LEU A 319 -8.89 -13.54 12.84
C LEU A 319 -8.05 -14.14 13.97
N ARG A 320 -7.99 -15.45 14.09
CA ARG A 320 -7.29 -16.12 15.17
C ARG A 320 -5.79 -15.80 15.14
N GLN A 321 -5.15 -15.97 14.00
CA GLN A 321 -3.72 -15.71 13.85
C GLN A 321 -3.35 -14.26 14.19
N PRO A 322 -3.97 -13.21 13.60
CA PRO A 322 -3.63 -11.83 13.96
C PRO A 322 -3.91 -11.46 15.41
N LEU A 323 -4.92 -12.07 16.05
CA LEU A 323 -5.22 -11.81 17.46
C LEU A 323 -4.23 -12.48 18.43
N GLU A 324 -3.65 -13.64 18.05
CA GLU A 324 -2.66 -14.35 18.83
C GLU A 324 -1.24 -13.85 18.56
N ASP A 325 -0.85 -13.71 17.28
CA ASP A 325 0.52 -13.46 16.84
C ASP A 325 0.80 -11.99 16.45
N GLY A 326 -0.23 -11.16 16.31
CA GLY A 326 -0.10 -9.77 15.83
C GLY A 326 0.34 -9.67 14.37
N CYS A 327 0.28 -10.74 13.61
CA CYS A 327 0.60 -10.79 12.19
C CYS A 327 -0.29 -11.78 11.44
N ILE A 328 -0.35 -11.65 10.12
CA ILE A 328 -1.06 -12.58 9.24
C ILE A 328 -0.15 -13.02 8.10
N THR A 329 -0.10 -14.32 7.86
CA THR A 329 0.71 -14.89 6.77
C THR A 329 -0.18 -15.38 5.64
N VAL A 330 0.02 -14.78 4.47
CA VAL A 330 -0.65 -15.18 3.24
C VAL A 330 0.28 -16.09 2.45
N SER A 331 -0.08 -17.37 2.33
CA SER A 331 0.71 -18.37 1.59
C SER A 331 -0.02 -18.81 0.32
N ARG A 332 0.71 -18.93 -0.79
CA ARG A 332 0.25 -19.41 -2.10
C ARG A 332 1.36 -20.23 -2.76
N ALA A 333 1.04 -20.93 -3.84
CA ALA A 333 2.04 -21.68 -4.60
C ALA A 333 3.22 -20.82 -5.12
N ALA A 334 2.99 -19.52 -5.33
CA ALA A 334 3.99 -18.56 -5.79
C ALA A 334 4.88 -17.98 -4.67
N GLY A 335 4.61 -18.31 -3.39
CA GLY A 335 5.36 -17.81 -2.24
C GLY A 335 4.49 -17.49 -1.01
N SER A 336 5.07 -16.79 -0.05
CA SER A 336 4.37 -16.31 1.14
C SER A 336 4.76 -14.86 1.45
N ALA A 337 3.81 -14.11 2.02
CA ALA A 337 4.04 -12.78 2.57
C ALA A 337 3.42 -12.69 3.96
N THR A 338 4.15 -12.12 4.91
CA THR A 338 3.66 -11.88 6.27
C THR A 338 3.47 -10.39 6.47
N TYR A 339 2.31 -10.01 6.98
CA TYR A 339 1.93 -8.63 7.25
C TYR A 339 1.66 -8.44 8.73
N PRO A 340 2.10 -7.34 9.35
CA PRO A 340 1.69 -6.99 10.69
C PRO A 340 0.18 -6.72 10.71
N SER A 341 -0.47 -7.12 11.81
CA SER A 341 -1.91 -7.05 11.99
C SER A 341 -2.22 -6.84 13.47
N ARG A 342 -1.54 -5.87 14.08
CA ARG A 342 -1.73 -5.49 15.50
C ARG A 342 -2.83 -4.46 15.58
N PHE A 343 -4.04 -4.90 15.73
CA PHE A 343 -5.22 -4.06 15.86
C PHE A 343 -5.98 -4.34 17.14
N GLN A 344 -6.77 -3.37 17.59
CA GLN A 344 -7.78 -3.59 18.61
C GLN A 344 -9.07 -4.04 17.93
N LEU A 345 -9.56 -5.24 18.31
CA LEU A 345 -10.83 -5.75 17.80
C LEU A 345 -12.00 -5.14 18.55
N VAL A 346 -12.91 -4.52 17.84
CA VAL A 346 -14.23 -4.15 18.35
C VAL A 346 -15.28 -4.92 17.55
N ALA A 347 -16.10 -5.69 18.23
CA ALA A 347 -17.20 -6.41 17.61
C ALA A 347 -18.54 -5.89 18.13
N ALA A 348 -19.56 -5.89 17.30
CA ALA A 348 -20.91 -5.54 17.71
C ALA A 348 -21.90 -6.62 17.29
N MET A 349 -22.87 -6.89 18.16
CA MET A 349 -23.95 -7.82 17.85
C MET A 349 -25.26 -7.41 18.52
N ASN A 350 -26.34 -7.88 17.95
CA ASN A 350 -27.63 -7.83 18.61
C ASN A 350 -27.80 -9.05 19.53
N PRO A 351 -28.54 -8.93 20.64
CA PRO A 351 -28.70 -10.02 21.63
C PRO A 351 -29.47 -11.23 21.06
N CYS A 352 -30.21 -11.03 19.99
CA CYS A 352 -30.91 -12.06 19.23
C CYS A 352 -31.14 -11.58 17.79
N LYS A 353 -31.56 -12.47 16.88
CA LYS A 353 -31.87 -12.13 15.49
C LYS A 353 -32.94 -11.04 15.34
N CYS A 354 -33.93 -11.01 16.25
CA CYS A 354 -34.96 -9.95 16.27
C CYS A 354 -34.48 -8.64 16.93
N GLY A 355 -33.38 -8.64 17.65
CA GLY A 355 -32.80 -7.46 18.33
C GLY A 355 -33.46 -7.07 19.66
N TYR A 356 -34.55 -7.72 20.08
CA TYR A 356 -35.39 -7.27 21.19
C TYR A 356 -35.33 -8.13 22.44
N TYR A 357 -34.37 -9.04 22.55
CA TYR A 357 -34.21 -9.89 23.73
C TYR A 357 -34.13 -9.05 25.02
N GLY A 358 -35.00 -9.34 25.97
CA GLY A 358 -35.07 -8.64 27.26
C GLY A 358 -35.77 -7.26 27.25
N LEU A 359 -36.22 -6.77 26.09
CA LEU A 359 -36.82 -5.43 25.96
C LEU A 359 -38.33 -5.41 25.72
N SER A 360 -38.97 -6.52 25.39
CA SER A 360 -40.36 -6.49 24.94
C SER A 360 -41.09 -7.79 25.10
N LEU A 361 -42.44 -7.70 25.25
CA LEU A 361 -43.41 -8.77 25.18
C LEU A 361 -43.49 -9.44 23.79
N ILE A 362 -42.77 -8.93 22.78
CA ILE A 362 -42.79 -9.41 21.38
C ILE A 362 -41.53 -10.22 21.04
N HIS A 363 -40.72 -10.61 22.00
CA HIS A 363 -39.57 -11.47 21.71
C HIS A 363 -40.06 -12.88 21.37
N ILE A 364 -40.07 -13.25 20.11
CA ILE A 364 -40.30 -14.63 19.63
C ILE A 364 -38.92 -15.25 19.40
N SER A 365 -38.38 -15.93 20.41
CA SER A 365 -37.36 -16.97 20.18
C SER A 365 -38.02 -18.11 19.43
N GLU A 366 -37.26 -18.79 18.53
CA GLU A 366 -37.77 -20.01 17.87
C GLU A 366 -38.51 -20.89 18.89
N PRO A 367 -39.73 -21.34 18.58
CA PRO A 367 -40.43 -22.25 19.47
C PRO A 367 -39.54 -23.48 19.67
N THR A 368 -39.22 -23.78 20.92
CA THR A 368 -38.61 -25.04 21.29
C THR A 368 -39.45 -26.14 20.60
N ARG A 369 -38.86 -26.79 19.61
CA ARG A 369 -39.51 -27.99 19.02
C ARG A 369 -39.75 -28.96 20.17
N PRO A 370 -41.00 -29.35 20.46
CA PRO A 370 -41.19 -30.45 21.37
C PRO A 370 -40.58 -31.70 20.73
N TYR A 371 -39.78 -32.41 21.49
CA TYR A 371 -39.20 -33.67 21.12
C TYR A 371 -40.33 -34.72 20.87
#